data_5cf6b29b829c3fdce812d95ba52693bc
#
_entry.id   5cf6b29b829c3fdce812d95ba52693bc
#
_cell.length_a   1.000
_cell.length_b   1.000
_cell.length_c   1.000
_cell.angle_alpha   90.00
_cell.angle_beta   90.00
_cell.angle_gamma   90.00
#
_symmetry.space_group_name_H-M   'P 1'
#
loop_
_entity.id
_entity.type
_entity.pdbx_description
1 polymer ?
#
loop_
_entity_poly.entity_id
_entity_poly.type
_entity_poly.pdbx_seq_one_letter_code
_entity_poly.pdbx_strand_id
1 'polypeptide(L)'
;GLYLFTPDIFAAISHTPKSPRGEYEITDSLQWLINQGQSVGYHEIDYWLDLSYPWNLLDVNESLLPEIDARNSGQIEEHVVIKGKVSIGKGTVVKSGAYIVGPVIIGKDCDIGPNCYIRPFTAIGDHCHIGNAVEVKNSIVMNGSKITHLSYVGDSVICEWCNLGAGTKVANLRFDKQEITVDGRNTKRYKLGAIIGDNVETGINVSINAGSVIGNNTWIGPAATISGVISPDSRIF
;
A
#
# COMPACT_ATOMS: atom_id res chain seq x y z
N GLY A 1 3.43 2.85 -20.47
CA GLY A 1 2.73 2.00 -21.42
C GLY A 1 3.20 0.55 -21.39
N LEU A 2 2.44 -0.32 -22.02
CA LEU A 2 2.82 -1.72 -22.24
C LEU A 2 3.37 -1.84 -23.67
N TYR A 3 4.51 -2.48 -23.83
CA TYR A 3 5.15 -2.63 -25.12
C TYR A 3 5.51 -4.09 -25.40
N LEU A 4 5.34 -4.51 -26.65
CA LEU A 4 5.82 -5.78 -27.17
C LEU A 4 6.74 -5.49 -28.37
N PHE A 5 7.98 -5.89 -28.26
CA PHE A 5 9.02 -5.59 -29.23
C PHE A 5 9.59 -6.85 -29.89
N THR A 6 10.00 -6.71 -31.14
CA THR A 6 10.98 -7.62 -31.76
C THR A 6 12.41 -7.25 -31.32
N PRO A 7 13.41 -8.10 -31.53
CA PRO A 7 14.81 -7.77 -31.21
C PRO A 7 15.34 -6.48 -31.87
N ASP A 8 14.70 -6.00 -32.93
CA ASP A 8 15.09 -4.76 -33.62
C ASP A 8 15.06 -3.53 -32.71
N ILE A 9 14.32 -3.59 -31.61
CA ILE A 9 14.29 -2.52 -30.59
C ILE A 9 15.69 -2.23 -30.03
N PHE A 10 16.55 -3.21 -29.89
CA PHE A 10 17.90 -2.99 -29.37
C PHE A 10 18.75 -2.14 -30.32
N ALA A 11 18.58 -2.33 -31.63
CA ALA A 11 19.21 -1.44 -32.64
C ALA A 11 18.64 -0.03 -32.54
N ALA A 12 17.32 0.12 -32.39
CA ALA A 12 16.67 1.41 -32.23
C ALA A 12 17.16 2.15 -30.98
N ILE A 13 17.24 1.47 -29.84
CA ILE A 13 17.73 2.06 -28.59
C ILE A 13 19.18 2.56 -28.74
N SER A 14 20.05 1.80 -29.42
CA SER A 14 21.45 2.19 -29.64
C SER A 14 21.60 3.45 -30.50
N HIS A 15 20.61 3.75 -31.34
CA HIS A 15 20.58 4.95 -32.19
C HIS A 15 19.74 6.11 -31.60
N THR A 16 19.11 5.92 -30.45
CA THR A 16 18.28 6.95 -29.83
C THR A 16 19.15 7.96 -29.09
N PRO A 17 19.12 9.25 -29.47
CA PRO A 17 19.83 10.29 -28.72
C PRO A 17 19.09 10.64 -27.42
N LYS A 18 19.79 11.35 -26.54
CA LYS A 18 19.12 11.93 -25.37
C LYS A 18 18.19 13.07 -25.81
N SER A 19 17.00 13.06 -25.23
CA SER A 19 16.01 14.14 -25.40
C SER A 19 16.48 15.46 -24.77
N PRO A 20 15.80 16.60 -25.02
CA PRO A 20 16.07 17.85 -24.33
C PRO A 20 15.98 17.77 -22.82
N ARG A 21 15.31 16.74 -22.26
CA ARG A 21 15.24 16.45 -20.81
C ARG A 21 16.45 15.68 -20.32
N GLY A 22 17.38 15.28 -21.18
CA GLY A 22 18.56 14.48 -20.85
C GLY A 22 18.28 12.98 -20.71
N GLU A 23 17.10 12.51 -21.10
CA GLU A 23 16.65 11.12 -20.97
C GLU A 23 16.60 10.41 -22.33
N TYR A 24 16.69 9.07 -22.31
CA TYR A 24 16.44 8.25 -23.50
C TYR A 24 14.95 7.90 -23.55
N GLU A 25 14.26 8.38 -24.58
CA GLU A 25 12.82 8.20 -24.71
C GLU A 25 12.51 6.98 -25.58
N ILE A 26 11.69 6.07 -25.08
CA ILE A 26 11.25 4.90 -25.85
C ILE A 26 10.47 5.30 -27.10
N THR A 27 9.76 6.42 -27.06
CA THR A 27 9.04 6.99 -28.20
C THR A 27 9.98 7.37 -29.35
N ASP A 28 11.17 7.85 -29.06
CA ASP A 28 12.17 8.21 -30.07
C ASP A 28 12.75 6.93 -30.71
N SER A 29 12.95 5.87 -29.94
CA SER A 29 13.32 4.56 -30.47
C SER A 29 12.23 4.00 -31.40
N LEU A 30 10.96 4.14 -31.03
CA LEU A 30 9.84 3.75 -31.89
C LEU A 30 9.80 4.55 -33.19
N GLN A 31 10.02 5.88 -33.10
CA GLN A 31 10.08 6.74 -34.29
C GLN A 31 11.25 6.35 -35.20
N TRP A 32 12.40 5.96 -34.62
CA TRP A 32 13.52 5.46 -35.40
C TRP A 32 13.13 4.18 -36.19
N LEU A 33 12.46 3.20 -35.55
CA LEU A 33 11.97 1.98 -36.21
C LEU A 33 11.04 2.32 -37.37
N ILE A 34 10.10 3.23 -37.17
CA ILE A 34 9.17 3.69 -38.22
C ILE A 34 9.95 4.29 -39.38
N ASN A 35 10.96 5.11 -39.11
CA ASN A 35 11.79 5.74 -40.14
C ASN A 35 12.63 4.71 -40.91
N GLN A 36 12.90 3.53 -40.32
CA GLN A 36 13.56 2.40 -41.00
C GLN A 36 12.55 1.51 -41.75
N GLY A 37 11.28 1.93 -41.85
CA GLY A 37 10.24 1.18 -42.56
C GLY A 37 9.62 0.01 -41.80
N GLN A 38 9.92 -0.08 -40.48
CA GLN A 38 9.30 -1.08 -39.60
C GLN A 38 7.84 -0.71 -39.29
N SER A 39 7.00 -1.72 -39.19
CA SER A 39 5.59 -1.53 -38.80
C SER A 39 5.48 -1.47 -37.27
N VAL A 40 4.90 -0.39 -36.79
CA VAL A 40 4.55 -0.20 -35.37
C VAL A 40 3.03 -0.10 -35.26
N GLY A 41 2.43 -1.08 -34.59
CA GLY A 41 1.00 -1.10 -34.33
C GLY A 41 0.68 -0.57 -32.91
N TYR A 42 -0.58 -0.32 -32.65
CA TYR A 42 -1.07 -0.03 -31.31
C TYR A 42 -2.36 -0.82 -31.04
N HIS A 43 -2.61 -1.02 -29.75
CA HIS A 43 -3.86 -1.60 -29.27
C HIS A 43 -4.42 -0.71 -28.17
N GLU A 44 -5.66 -0.29 -28.29
CA GLU A 44 -6.38 0.43 -27.25
C GLU A 44 -6.78 -0.53 -26.14
N ILE A 45 -6.57 -0.11 -24.90
CA ILE A 45 -6.99 -0.84 -23.69
C ILE A 45 -8.00 0.00 -22.93
N ASP A 46 -9.08 -0.66 -22.49
CA ASP A 46 -10.20 0.02 -21.83
C ASP A 46 -9.87 0.46 -20.39
N TYR A 47 -8.86 -0.13 -19.79
CA TYR A 47 -8.53 0.09 -18.40
C TYR A 47 -7.02 0.17 -18.14
N TRP A 48 -6.59 1.26 -17.53
CA TRP A 48 -5.20 1.47 -17.14
C TRP A 48 -5.12 2.17 -15.79
N LEU A 49 -4.29 1.63 -14.87
CA LEU A 49 -3.94 2.28 -13.61
C LEU A 49 -2.44 2.54 -13.57
N ASP A 50 -2.06 3.77 -13.32
CA ASP A 50 -0.66 4.17 -13.19
C ASP A 50 -0.24 4.16 -11.71
N LEU A 51 0.91 3.54 -11.44
CA LEU A 51 1.51 3.42 -10.12
C LEU A 51 2.76 4.32 -10.01
N SER A 52 2.62 5.59 -10.33
CA SER A 52 3.73 6.55 -10.28
C SER A 52 4.19 6.87 -8.86
N TYR A 53 3.31 6.72 -7.87
CA TYR A 53 3.58 7.05 -6.47
C TYR A 53 3.06 5.98 -5.52
N PRO A 54 3.68 5.84 -4.33
CA PRO A 54 3.26 4.81 -3.36
C PRO A 54 1.78 4.87 -2.95
N TRP A 55 1.19 6.06 -2.89
CA TRP A 55 -0.24 6.20 -2.56
C TRP A 55 -1.17 5.73 -3.67
N ASN A 56 -0.69 5.61 -4.92
CA ASN A 56 -1.50 5.02 -6.00
C ASN A 56 -1.76 3.52 -5.78
N LEU A 57 -1.00 2.85 -4.92
CA LEU A 57 -1.30 1.48 -4.49
C LEU A 57 -2.70 1.39 -3.86
N LEU A 58 -3.13 2.43 -3.14
CA LEU A 58 -4.48 2.46 -2.56
C LEU A 58 -5.56 2.57 -3.64
N ASP A 59 -5.33 3.35 -4.70
CA ASP A 59 -6.26 3.49 -5.82
C ASP A 59 -6.44 2.13 -6.54
N VAL A 60 -5.33 1.44 -6.79
CA VAL A 60 -5.35 0.10 -7.39
C VAL A 60 -6.03 -0.92 -6.48
N ASN A 61 -5.73 -0.89 -5.19
CA ASN A 61 -6.34 -1.77 -4.20
C ASN A 61 -7.86 -1.56 -4.12
N GLU A 62 -8.33 -0.31 -4.10
CA GLU A 62 -9.75 0.05 -4.13
C GLU A 62 -10.44 -0.45 -5.40
N SER A 63 -9.73 -0.48 -6.51
CA SER A 63 -10.26 -0.95 -7.80
C SER A 63 -10.32 -2.48 -7.91
N LEU A 64 -9.30 -3.19 -7.41
CA LEU A 64 -9.19 -4.64 -7.56
C LEU A 64 -9.95 -5.43 -6.49
N LEU A 65 -10.00 -4.94 -5.26
CA LEU A 65 -10.64 -5.67 -4.16
C LEU A 65 -12.13 -6.01 -4.36
N PRO A 66 -12.96 -5.19 -5.01
CA PRO A 66 -14.34 -5.57 -5.30
C PRO A 66 -14.49 -6.81 -6.19
N GLU A 67 -13.47 -7.12 -6.99
CA GLU A 67 -13.47 -8.24 -7.94
C GLU A 67 -12.99 -9.57 -7.34
N ILE A 68 -12.53 -9.58 -6.08
CA ILE A 68 -12.05 -10.80 -5.44
C ILE A 68 -13.16 -11.83 -5.23
N ASP A 69 -12.77 -13.10 -5.25
CA ASP A 69 -13.62 -14.19 -4.77
C ASP A 69 -13.56 -14.28 -3.24
N ALA A 70 -14.72 -14.34 -2.61
CA ALA A 70 -14.79 -14.64 -1.19
C ALA A 70 -14.38 -16.10 -0.94
N ARG A 71 -13.28 -16.30 -0.21
CA ARG A 71 -12.75 -17.64 0.13
C ARG A 71 -12.30 -17.66 1.57
N ASN A 72 -12.60 -18.73 2.28
CA ASN A 72 -12.06 -18.96 3.60
C ASN A 72 -11.26 -20.26 3.62
N SER A 73 -9.94 -20.14 3.79
CA SER A 73 -9.02 -21.28 3.97
C SER A 73 -8.36 -21.27 5.34
N GLY A 74 -8.73 -20.31 6.21
CA GLY A 74 -8.23 -20.16 7.57
C GLY A 74 -9.17 -20.79 8.61
N GLN A 75 -8.81 -20.60 9.87
CA GLN A 75 -9.60 -20.97 11.04
C GLN A 75 -10.34 -19.74 11.56
N ILE A 76 -11.66 -19.85 11.72
CA ILE A 76 -12.52 -18.77 12.26
C ILE A 76 -13.04 -19.23 13.63
N GLU A 77 -12.74 -18.48 14.68
CA GLU A 77 -13.27 -18.74 16.02
C GLU A 77 -14.76 -18.31 16.14
N GLU A 78 -15.41 -18.76 17.21
CA GLU A 78 -16.77 -18.32 17.53
C GLU A 78 -16.83 -16.79 17.74
N HIS A 79 -18.00 -16.21 17.50
CA HIS A 79 -18.27 -14.75 17.64
C HIS A 79 -17.49 -13.83 16.70
N VAL A 80 -16.88 -14.35 15.65
CA VAL A 80 -16.34 -13.55 14.55
C VAL A 80 -17.49 -13.11 13.62
N VAL A 81 -17.48 -11.85 13.23
CA VAL A 81 -18.45 -11.31 12.27
C VAL A 81 -17.76 -10.96 10.96
N ILE A 82 -18.19 -11.60 9.88
CA ILE A 82 -17.69 -11.32 8.52
C ILE A 82 -18.86 -10.85 7.65
N LYS A 83 -18.69 -9.69 6.99
CA LYS A 83 -19.69 -9.13 6.06
C LYS A 83 -19.05 -8.79 4.72
N GLY A 84 -19.76 -9.06 3.62
CA GLY A 84 -19.30 -8.77 2.26
C GLY A 84 -18.22 -9.75 1.76
N LYS A 85 -17.49 -9.36 0.73
CA LYS A 85 -16.46 -10.20 0.11
C LYS A 85 -15.18 -10.18 0.96
N VAL A 86 -14.84 -11.30 1.58
CA VAL A 86 -13.61 -11.48 2.37
C VAL A 86 -12.91 -12.74 1.92
N SER A 87 -11.62 -12.62 1.60
CA SER A 87 -10.75 -13.76 1.29
C SER A 87 -9.73 -13.94 2.42
N ILE A 88 -9.62 -15.17 2.97
CA ILE A 88 -8.74 -15.51 4.09
C ILE A 88 -7.86 -16.69 3.69
N GLY A 89 -6.55 -16.49 3.79
CA GLY A 89 -5.53 -17.47 3.41
C GLY A 89 -5.39 -18.62 4.38
N LYS A 90 -4.73 -19.68 3.90
CA LYS A 90 -4.46 -20.91 4.69
C LYS A 90 -3.57 -20.59 5.89
N GLY A 91 -3.83 -21.25 7.01
CA GLY A 91 -3.05 -21.09 8.24
C GLY A 91 -3.40 -19.85 9.07
N THR A 92 -4.18 -18.92 8.50
CA THR A 92 -4.66 -17.73 9.22
C THR A 92 -5.71 -18.11 10.28
N VAL A 93 -5.57 -17.53 11.47
CA VAL A 93 -6.52 -17.66 12.57
C VAL A 93 -7.20 -16.31 12.80
N VAL A 94 -8.54 -16.30 12.72
CA VAL A 94 -9.36 -15.14 13.06
C VAL A 94 -10.03 -15.39 14.40
N LYS A 95 -9.64 -14.61 15.40
CA LYS A 95 -10.02 -14.78 16.79
C LYS A 95 -11.34 -14.10 17.13
N SER A 96 -11.94 -14.59 18.21
CA SER A 96 -13.24 -14.15 18.73
C SER A 96 -13.36 -12.62 18.84
N GLY A 97 -14.53 -12.08 18.50
CA GLY A 97 -14.82 -10.65 18.52
C GLY A 97 -14.25 -9.84 17.35
N ALA A 98 -13.50 -10.46 16.43
CA ALA A 98 -13.09 -9.77 15.21
C ALA A 98 -14.31 -9.41 14.35
N TYR A 99 -14.36 -8.17 13.85
CA TYR A 99 -15.39 -7.67 12.96
C TYR A 99 -14.77 -7.26 11.63
N ILE A 100 -15.10 -7.98 10.55
CA ILE A 100 -14.50 -7.80 9.24
C ILE A 100 -15.58 -7.42 8.23
N VAL A 101 -15.39 -6.31 7.55
CA VAL A 101 -16.31 -5.84 6.50
C VAL A 101 -15.53 -5.72 5.19
N GLY A 102 -15.90 -6.54 4.22
CA GLY A 102 -15.27 -6.57 2.90
C GLY A 102 -15.68 -5.39 1.99
N PRO A 103 -14.98 -5.22 0.86
CA PRO A 103 -14.00 -6.15 0.33
C PRO A 103 -12.68 -6.12 1.12
N VAL A 104 -12.17 -7.30 1.52
CA VAL A 104 -10.94 -7.47 2.31
C VAL A 104 -10.21 -8.74 1.86
N ILE A 105 -8.89 -8.66 1.74
CA ILE A 105 -8.02 -9.82 1.62
C ILE A 105 -7.15 -9.93 2.87
N ILE A 106 -7.03 -11.15 3.40
CA ILE A 106 -6.09 -11.52 4.45
C ILE A 106 -5.28 -12.70 3.93
N GLY A 107 -3.97 -12.57 3.95
CA GLY A 107 -3.02 -13.57 3.48
C GLY A 107 -2.98 -14.84 4.34
N LYS A 108 -1.89 -15.59 4.21
CA LYS A 108 -1.65 -16.85 4.91
C LYS A 108 -0.98 -16.62 6.25
N ASP A 109 -1.17 -17.60 7.16
CA ASP A 109 -0.45 -17.66 8.42
C ASP A 109 -0.51 -16.37 9.25
N CYS A 110 -1.65 -15.65 9.16
CA CYS A 110 -1.90 -14.43 9.91
C CYS A 110 -2.58 -14.73 11.25
N ASP A 111 -2.36 -13.83 12.21
CA ASP A 111 -3.02 -13.82 13.52
C ASP A 111 -3.92 -12.57 13.61
N ILE A 112 -5.25 -12.75 13.55
CA ILE A 112 -6.22 -11.67 13.43
C ILE A 112 -7.14 -11.62 14.65
N GLY A 113 -7.09 -10.52 15.38
CA GLY A 113 -7.88 -10.31 16.58
C GLY A 113 -7.14 -10.66 17.89
N PRO A 114 -7.85 -10.83 19.01
CA PRO A 114 -9.31 -10.69 19.15
C PRO A 114 -9.79 -9.22 19.06
N ASN A 115 -11.13 -9.04 18.93
CA ASN A 115 -11.78 -7.71 19.02
C ASN A 115 -11.17 -6.63 18.11
N CYS A 116 -10.73 -6.97 16.90
CA CYS A 116 -10.27 -6.01 15.91
C CYS A 116 -11.39 -5.61 14.94
N TYR A 117 -11.25 -4.47 14.29
CA TYR A 117 -12.15 -4.02 13.24
C TYR A 117 -11.40 -3.83 11.93
N ILE A 118 -11.63 -4.70 10.96
CA ILE A 118 -11.06 -4.61 9.61
C ILE A 118 -12.15 -4.14 8.67
N ARG A 119 -11.90 -2.98 8.05
CA ARG A 119 -12.87 -2.27 7.23
C ARG A 119 -12.62 -2.46 5.74
N PRO A 120 -13.60 -2.06 4.87
CA PRO A 120 -13.49 -2.23 3.43
C PRO A 120 -12.20 -1.67 2.83
N PHE A 121 -11.81 -2.27 1.71
CA PHE A 121 -10.62 -1.96 0.93
C PHE A 121 -9.30 -2.16 1.68
N THR A 122 -9.28 -3.12 2.62
CA THR A 122 -8.07 -3.50 3.33
C THR A 122 -7.47 -4.77 2.74
N ALA A 123 -6.17 -4.73 2.43
CA ALA A 123 -5.38 -5.89 2.02
C ALA A 123 -4.29 -6.14 3.07
N ILE A 124 -4.25 -7.35 3.61
CA ILE A 124 -3.27 -7.81 4.60
C ILE A 124 -2.50 -8.96 3.97
N GLY A 125 -1.18 -8.84 3.92
CA GLY A 125 -0.27 -9.84 3.38
C GLY A 125 -0.14 -11.07 4.27
N ASP A 126 0.84 -11.92 3.98
CA ASP A 126 1.11 -13.14 4.73
C ASP A 126 1.85 -12.85 6.05
N HIS A 127 1.69 -13.72 7.05
CA HIS A 127 2.39 -13.67 8.35
C HIS A 127 2.17 -12.39 9.17
N CYS A 128 1.07 -11.68 8.94
CA CYS A 128 0.75 -10.45 9.66
C CYS A 128 0.05 -10.72 10.99
N HIS A 129 0.22 -9.79 11.94
CA HIS A 129 -0.51 -9.81 13.19
C HIS A 129 -1.32 -8.50 13.37
N ILE A 130 -2.65 -8.62 13.33
CA ILE A 130 -3.59 -7.51 13.63
C ILE A 130 -4.30 -7.86 14.94
N GLY A 131 -3.89 -7.23 16.02
CA GLY A 131 -4.28 -7.68 17.35
C GLY A 131 -5.47 -6.94 17.98
N ASN A 132 -5.52 -6.98 19.31
CA ASN A 132 -6.68 -6.51 20.07
C ASN A 132 -6.91 -5.00 19.98
N ALA A 133 -8.17 -4.62 19.77
CA ALA A 133 -8.62 -3.23 19.66
C ALA A 133 -7.87 -2.43 18.58
N VAL A 134 -7.52 -3.10 17.49
CA VAL A 134 -6.92 -2.48 16.30
C VAL A 134 -8.02 -2.25 15.27
N GLU A 135 -8.04 -1.05 14.70
CA GLU A 135 -8.85 -0.73 13.54
C GLU A 135 -7.94 -0.50 12.32
N VAL A 136 -8.21 -1.23 11.23
CA VAL A 136 -7.56 -1.04 9.93
C VAL A 136 -8.62 -0.73 8.88
N LYS A 137 -8.42 0.35 8.13
CA LYS A 137 -9.37 0.82 7.11
C LYS A 137 -8.65 1.22 5.84
N ASN A 138 -9.14 0.72 4.69
CA ASN A 138 -8.68 1.15 3.37
C ASN A 138 -7.14 1.24 3.29
N SER A 139 -6.47 0.17 3.69
CA SER A 139 -5.02 0.13 3.87
C SER A 139 -4.43 -1.14 3.32
N ILE A 140 -3.16 -1.06 2.96
CA ILE A 140 -2.35 -2.20 2.59
C ILE A 140 -1.35 -2.44 3.71
N VAL A 141 -1.35 -3.63 4.27
CA VAL A 141 -0.37 -4.10 5.26
C VAL A 141 0.39 -5.26 4.63
N MET A 142 1.65 -5.05 4.31
CA MET A 142 2.47 -6.04 3.64
C MET A 142 3.00 -7.11 4.61
N ASN A 143 3.64 -8.14 4.05
CA ASN A 143 4.00 -9.37 4.77
C ASN A 143 4.76 -9.11 6.07
N GLY A 144 4.51 -9.93 7.07
CA GLY A 144 5.24 -9.96 8.34
C GLY A 144 5.00 -8.78 9.27
N SER A 145 4.18 -7.80 8.86
CA SER A 145 3.96 -6.60 9.65
C SER A 145 2.99 -6.82 10.81
N LYS A 146 3.23 -6.12 11.93
CA LYS A 146 2.53 -6.30 13.19
C LYS A 146 1.91 -4.98 13.67
N ILE A 147 0.59 -5.01 13.91
CA ILE A 147 -0.19 -3.93 14.50
C ILE A 147 -0.99 -4.57 15.65
N THR A 148 -0.40 -4.66 16.83
CA THR A 148 -0.85 -5.65 17.82
C THR A 148 -1.85 -5.13 18.85
N HIS A 149 -1.85 -3.82 19.17
CA HIS A 149 -2.64 -3.31 20.28
C HIS A 149 -3.14 -1.87 20.08
N LEU A 150 -4.44 -1.63 20.33
CA LEU A 150 -5.03 -0.30 20.56
C LEU A 150 -4.72 0.73 19.47
N SER A 151 -4.53 0.31 18.24
CA SER A 151 -4.01 1.14 17.16
C SER A 151 -5.06 1.45 16.11
N TYR A 152 -4.89 2.59 15.42
CA TYR A 152 -5.68 2.95 14.26
C TYR A 152 -4.79 3.17 13.05
N VAL A 153 -5.10 2.48 11.95
CA VAL A 153 -4.44 2.63 10.64
C VAL A 153 -5.49 2.83 9.56
N GLY A 154 -5.52 4.01 8.98
CA GLY A 154 -6.48 4.33 7.92
C GLY A 154 -5.80 4.89 6.68
N ASP A 155 -6.25 4.46 5.50
CA ASP A 155 -5.84 4.97 4.19
C ASP A 155 -4.30 5.00 4.04
N SER A 156 -3.64 3.90 4.42
CA SER A 156 -2.18 3.81 4.58
C SER A 156 -1.58 2.62 3.84
N VAL A 157 -0.29 2.72 3.53
CA VAL A 157 0.54 1.61 3.06
C VAL A 157 1.60 1.33 4.11
N ILE A 158 1.54 0.15 4.72
CA ILE A 158 2.54 -0.37 5.65
C ILE A 158 3.31 -1.44 4.92
N CYS A 159 4.59 -1.21 4.68
CA CYS A 159 5.45 -2.17 3.97
C CYS A 159 5.81 -3.36 4.85
N GLU A 160 6.80 -4.14 4.45
CA GLU A 160 7.09 -5.43 5.08
C GLU A 160 7.79 -5.30 6.44
N TRP A 161 7.53 -6.27 7.32
CA TRP A 161 8.21 -6.47 8.60
C TRP A 161 8.18 -5.28 9.56
N CYS A 162 7.17 -4.43 9.44
CA CYS A 162 6.95 -3.32 10.36
C CYS A 162 6.38 -3.81 11.70
N ASN A 163 6.72 -3.10 12.78
CA ASN A 163 6.15 -3.35 14.10
C ASN A 163 5.63 -2.04 14.71
N LEU A 164 4.32 -1.86 14.71
CA LEU A 164 3.69 -0.66 15.29
C LEU A 164 3.39 -0.91 16.77
N GLY A 165 4.05 -0.15 17.63
CA GLY A 165 3.84 -0.22 19.08
C GLY A 165 2.42 0.12 19.52
N ALA A 166 2.04 -0.35 20.68
CA ALA A 166 0.69 -0.19 21.24
C ALA A 166 0.23 1.28 21.23
N GLY A 167 -0.98 1.52 20.78
CA GLY A 167 -1.55 2.87 20.73
C GLY A 167 -1.04 3.75 19.59
N THR A 168 -0.31 3.21 18.61
CA THR A 168 0.06 3.96 17.40
C THR A 168 -1.19 4.36 16.62
N LYS A 169 -1.28 5.64 16.28
CA LYS A 169 -2.41 6.19 15.52
C LYS A 169 -1.95 6.95 14.30
N VAL A 170 -2.48 6.55 13.15
CA VAL A 170 -2.21 7.20 11.86
C VAL A 170 -3.42 8.07 11.48
N ALA A 171 -3.25 9.39 11.57
CA ALA A 171 -4.26 10.31 11.09
C ALA A 171 -4.34 10.25 9.56
N ASN A 172 -5.55 10.27 9.01
CA ASN A 172 -5.77 10.16 7.57
C ASN A 172 -6.58 11.30 6.96
N LEU A 173 -6.85 12.35 7.74
CA LEU A 173 -7.64 13.52 7.31
C LEU A 173 -7.02 14.80 7.87
N ARG A 174 -6.94 15.83 7.04
CA ARG A 174 -6.52 17.18 7.46
C ARG A 174 -7.68 17.91 8.14
N PHE A 175 -7.37 18.84 9.07
CA PHE A 175 -8.37 19.68 9.73
C PHE A 175 -9.14 20.60 8.75
N ASP A 176 -8.43 21.10 7.73
CA ASP A 176 -8.99 21.97 6.70
C ASP A 176 -9.74 21.21 5.58
N LYS A 177 -9.76 19.88 5.65
CA LYS A 177 -10.41 18.97 4.69
C LYS A 177 -9.96 19.19 3.23
N GLN A 178 -8.76 19.73 3.03
CA GLN A 178 -8.15 19.85 1.70
C GLN A 178 -7.46 18.56 1.30
N GLU A 179 -7.09 18.45 0.01
CA GLU A 179 -6.30 17.34 -0.50
C GLU A 179 -4.94 17.28 0.21
N ILE A 180 -4.48 16.06 0.43
CA ILE A 180 -3.23 15.80 1.14
C ILE A 180 -2.06 15.94 0.17
N THR A 181 -1.02 16.62 0.61
CA THR A 181 0.24 16.75 -0.12
C THR A 181 1.31 15.90 0.55
N VAL A 182 2.15 15.24 -0.25
CA VAL A 182 3.31 14.48 0.19
C VAL A 182 4.53 15.05 -0.52
N ASP A 183 5.52 15.51 0.23
CA ASP A 183 6.74 16.12 -0.33
C ASP A 183 6.46 17.18 -1.40
N GLY A 184 5.52 18.09 -1.10
CA GLY A 184 5.09 19.16 -2.01
C GLY A 184 4.23 18.72 -3.20
N ARG A 185 3.98 17.42 -3.36
CA ARG A 185 3.16 16.86 -4.45
C ARG A 185 1.73 16.63 -3.98
N ASN A 186 0.77 17.12 -4.74
CA ASN A 186 -0.64 16.86 -4.49
C ASN A 186 -0.98 15.39 -4.82
N THR A 187 -1.52 14.68 -3.85
CA THR A 187 -1.91 13.26 -4.01
C THR A 187 -3.29 13.08 -4.64
N LYS A 188 -4.06 14.15 -4.79
CA LYS A 188 -5.49 14.18 -5.18
C LYS A 188 -6.40 13.37 -4.23
N ARG A 189 -5.91 13.03 -3.03
CA ARG A 189 -6.65 12.28 -2.02
C ARG A 189 -7.00 13.20 -0.84
N TYR A 190 -8.27 13.20 -0.45
CA TYR A 190 -8.74 13.87 0.77
C TYR A 190 -8.45 13.05 2.02
N LYS A 191 -8.24 11.73 1.84
CA LYS A 191 -7.84 10.80 2.90
C LYS A 191 -6.60 10.06 2.47
N LEU A 192 -5.53 10.24 3.21
CA LEU A 192 -4.27 9.52 3.09
C LEU A 192 -3.62 9.51 4.48
N GLY A 193 -3.36 8.33 5.00
CA GLY A 193 -2.65 8.17 6.26
C GLY A 193 -1.15 8.32 6.08
N ALA A 194 -0.42 7.23 6.14
CA ALA A 194 1.01 7.22 5.98
C ALA A 194 1.48 6.16 4.99
N ILE A 195 2.64 6.41 4.42
CA ILE A 195 3.44 5.41 3.71
C ILE A 195 4.59 5.04 4.64
N ILE A 196 4.62 3.82 5.11
CA ILE A 196 5.63 3.33 6.06
C ILE A 196 6.46 2.27 5.37
N GLY A 197 7.76 2.53 5.24
CA GLY A 197 8.73 1.64 4.59
C GLY A 197 9.00 0.37 5.38
N ASP A 198 9.85 -0.50 4.85
CA ASP A 198 10.14 -1.80 5.46
C ASP A 198 10.89 -1.66 6.80
N ASN A 199 10.69 -2.62 7.70
CA ASN A 199 11.39 -2.75 8.98
C ASN A 199 11.27 -1.49 9.88
N VAL A 200 10.17 -0.75 9.77
CA VAL A 200 9.92 0.39 10.66
C VAL A 200 9.37 -0.12 11.98
N GLU A 201 9.95 0.37 13.07
CA GLU A 201 9.50 0.08 14.44
C GLU A 201 9.05 1.35 15.14
N THR A 202 7.87 1.32 15.74
CA THR A 202 7.39 2.42 16.59
C THR A 202 7.29 1.99 18.05
N GLY A 203 7.64 2.90 18.95
CA GLY A 203 7.30 2.79 20.36
C GLY A 203 5.79 2.95 20.59
N ILE A 204 5.39 2.88 21.86
CA ILE A 204 3.98 3.05 22.26
C ILE A 204 3.49 4.49 22.05
N ASN A 205 2.17 4.65 21.75
CA ASN A 205 1.49 5.94 21.63
C ASN A 205 2.11 6.90 20.61
N VAL A 206 2.69 6.37 19.53
CA VAL A 206 3.19 7.22 18.43
C VAL A 206 2.00 7.78 17.65
N SER A 207 2.06 9.06 17.33
CA SER A 207 1.09 9.77 16.49
C SER A 207 1.71 10.09 15.14
N ILE A 208 1.08 9.64 14.05
CA ILE A 208 1.55 9.86 12.67
C ILE A 208 0.55 10.73 11.95
N ASN A 209 0.98 11.89 11.48
CA ASN A 209 0.13 12.83 10.76
C ASN A 209 -0.18 12.35 9.33
N ALA A 210 -1.33 12.81 8.81
CA ALA A 210 -1.77 12.51 7.47
C ALA A 210 -0.74 12.94 6.41
N GLY A 211 -0.48 12.05 5.44
CA GLY A 211 0.49 12.28 4.38
C GLY A 211 1.96 12.10 4.79
N SER A 212 2.23 11.52 5.97
CA SER A 212 3.61 11.22 6.37
C SER A 212 4.19 10.07 5.54
N VAL A 213 5.49 10.17 5.25
CA VAL A 213 6.29 9.10 4.64
C VAL A 213 7.44 8.76 5.57
N ILE A 214 7.58 7.50 5.94
CA ILE A 214 8.62 7.02 6.85
C ILE A 214 9.49 6.03 6.08
N GLY A 215 10.77 6.36 5.94
CA GLY A 215 11.73 5.51 5.22
C GLY A 215 12.05 4.22 5.96
N ASN A 216 12.57 3.26 5.22
CA ASN A 216 12.91 1.92 5.72
C ASN A 216 13.83 1.96 6.96
N ASN A 217 13.78 0.92 7.79
CA ASN A 217 14.64 0.70 8.97
C ASN A 217 14.59 1.83 10.01
N THR A 218 13.54 2.65 10.03
CA THR A 218 13.40 3.77 10.96
C THR A 218 12.87 3.29 12.32
N TRP A 219 13.45 3.79 13.40
CA TRP A 219 12.96 3.58 14.76
C TRP A 219 12.39 4.88 15.31
N ILE A 220 11.18 4.78 15.86
CA ILE A 220 10.45 5.92 16.41
C ILE A 220 10.15 5.64 17.88
N GLY A 221 10.67 6.48 18.76
CA GLY A 221 10.52 6.36 20.21
C GLY A 221 9.08 6.57 20.68
N PRO A 222 8.79 6.21 21.94
CA PRO A 222 7.45 6.34 22.51
C PRO A 222 6.94 7.78 22.51
N ALA A 223 5.62 7.94 22.28
CA ALA A 223 4.91 9.21 22.28
C ALA A 223 5.40 10.25 21.26
N ALA A 224 6.24 9.87 20.32
CA ALA A 224 6.68 10.77 19.26
C ALA A 224 5.52 11.15 18.32
N THR A 225 5.59 12.36 17.78
CA THR A 225 4.68 12.84 16.73
C THR A 225 5.44 12.98 15.42
N ILE A 226 4.99 12.27 14.39
CA ILE A 226 5.63 12.20 13.07
C ILE A 226 4.83 13.02 12.08
N SER A 227 5.54 13.82 11.27
CA SER A 227 4.95 14.59 10.16
C SER A 227 5.95 14.76 9.03
N GLY A 228 5.46 14.75 7.79
CA GLY A 228 6.27 14.94 6.59
C GLY A 228 7.05 13.70 6.19
N VAL A 229 8.22 13.91 5.59
CA VAL A 229 9.08 12.82 5.07
C VAL A 229 10.23 12.56 6.04
N ILE A 230 10.31 11.34 6.52
CA ILE A 230 11.40 10.85 7.38
C ILE A 230 12.33 9.98 6.52
N SER A 231 13.62 10.30 6.52
CA SER A 231 14.62 9.55 5.78
C SER A 231 14.78 8.11 6.29
N PRO A 232 15.18 7.16 5.43
CA PRO A 232 15.53 5.81 5.90
C PRO A 232 16.61 5.83 7.01
N ASP A 233 16.65 4.75 7.79
CA ASP A 233 17.62 4.52 8.87
C ASP A 233 17.60 5.57 10.00
N SER A 234 16.53 6.36 10.07
CA SER A 234 16.35 7.41 11.10
C SER A 234 16.10 6.83 12.49
N ARG A 235 16.53 7.57 13.52
CA ARG A 235 16.27 7.27 14.94
C ARG A 235 15.66 8.51 15.58
N ILE A 236 14.38 8.44 15.96
CA ILE A 236 13.58 9.57 16.47
C ILE A 236 13.17 9.22 17.91
N PHE A 237 13.64 9.97 18.88
CA PHE A 237 13.36 9.75 20.31
C PHE A 237 12.90 11.04 20.98
#